data_2fc6b9ae2e2fd58f71ceb5f7c4d78ef7
#
_entry.id   2fc6b9ae2e2fd58f71ceb5f7c4d78ef7
#
_cell.length_a   1.000
_cell.length_b   1.000
_cell.length_c   1.000
_cell.angle_alpha   90.00
_cell.angle_beta   90.00
_cell.angle_gamma   90.00
#
_symmetry.space_group_name_H-M   'P 1'
#
loop_
_entity.id
_entity.type
_entity.pdbx_description
1 polymer ?
#
loop_
_entity_poly.entity_id
_entity_poly.type
_entity_poly.pdbx_seq_one_letter_code
_entity_poly.pdbx_strand_id
1 'polypeptide(L)'
;AERVALCAPTGRAAKRLSELTGRKASTIHRLLEVDYTGGVVSFIHNDKNLLKCDVVILDEMSMVDVKLFQALIAALRYSCRIIMVGDADQLPSVGPGNILGEIIRSGLVPTVCLNEIFRQAKRSLIVENAHHIISGEPLQKGGKTDDFFFLESDGDAAQRLVCDLVTTRLPRSYGFDPIRDIQVLCPTKLGPTGTQALNVELQNLLNPEQTGKPQLQSAARVFRVGDKVMQVRNNYEIIWNRIGGEQGVGAYNGDIGIVESINTRDRSMVVRMDDKRLVYPAENLGELEIAYAITVHKSQGLSLIHISEPTRPI
;
A
#
# COMPACT_ATOMS: atom_id res chain seq x y z
N ALA A 1 25.88 21.33 -10.00
CA ALA A 1 24.70 20.48 -10.21
C ALA A 1 23.72 20.71 -9.07
N GLU A 2 22.43 20.88 -9.37
CA GLU A 2 21.38 21.04 -8.35
C GLU A 2 21.24 19.77 -7.52
N ARG A 3 21.09 19.95 -6.22
CA ARG A 3 20.85 18.84 -5.26
C ARG A 3 19.36 18.59 -5.20
N VAL A 4 18.92 17.51 -5.82
CA VAL A 4 17.52 17.10 -5.87
C VAL A 4 17.26 16.04 -4.81
N ALA A 5 16.29 16.26 -3.93
CA ALA A 5 15.75 15.28 -3.00
C ALA A 5 14.44 14.71 -3.55
N LEU A 6 14.34 13.38 -3.61
CA LEU A 6 13.13 12.67 -4.00
C LEU A 6 12.50 12.06 -2.75
N CYS A 7 11.22 12.31 -2.52
CA CYS A 7 10.53 11.76 -1.36
C CYS A 7 9.06 11.42 -1.62
N ALA A 8 8.52 10.57 -0.75
CA ALA A 8 7.13 10.17 -0.74
C ALA A 8 6.65 9.93 0.71
N PRO A 9 5.36 9.90 1.02
CA PRO A 9 4.85 9.66 2.37
C PRO A 9 5.09 8.23 2.85
N THR A 10 5.14 7.24 1.96
CA THR A 10 5.29 5.81 2.30
C THR A 10 6.60 5.23 1.79
N GLY A 11 7.09 4.18 2.48
CA GLY A 11 8.31 3.48 2.07
C GLY A 11 8.19 2.82 0.70
N ARG A 12 7.01 2.29 0.38
CA ARG A 12 6.73 1.65 -0.91
C ARG A 12 6.73 2.65 -2.06
N ALA A 13 6.06 3.80 -1.91
CA ALA A 13 6.08 4.86 -2.90
C ALA A 13 7.51 5.39 -3.13
N ALA A 14 8.28 5.59 -2.05
CA ALA A 14 9.68 6.00 -2.14
C ALA A 14 10.55 4.95 -2.87
N LYS A 15 10.33 3.66 -2.62
CA LYS A 15 11.01 2.56 -3.31
C LYS A 15 10.68 2.59 -4.81
N ARG A 16 9.38 2.67 -5.17
CA ARG A 16 8.94 2.74 -6.58
C ARG A 16 9.53 3.96 -7.28
N LEU A 17 9.52 5.12 -6.63
CA LEU A 17 10.14 6.35 -7.15
C LEU A 17 11.63 6.15 -7.39
N SER A 18 12.34 5.45 -6.51
CA SER A 18 13.76 5.11 -6.69
C SER A 18 13.98 4.19 -7.90
N GLU A 19 13.17 3.17 -8.06
CA GLU A 19 13.25 2.20 -9.16
C GLU A 19 13.00 2.87 -10.52
N LEU A 20 11.98 3.71 -10.61
CA LEU A 20 11.62 4.41 -11.85
C LEU A 20 12.64 5.48 -12.26
N THR A 21 13.22 6.19 -11.29
CA THR A 21 14.13 7.32 -11.56
C THR A 21 15.59 6.93 -11.60
N GLY A 22 15.94 5.72 -11.11
CA GLY A 22 17.32 5.30 -10.88
C GLY A 22 18.05 6.13 -9.82
N ARG A 23 17.33 6.96 -9.04
CA ARG A 23 17.88 7.81 -7.99
C ARG A 23 17.32 7.42 -6.64
N LYS A 24 18.10 7.61 -5.59
CA LYS A 24 17.66 7.31 -4.22
C LYS A 24 16.53 8.26 -3.82
N ALA A 25 15.35 7.71 -3.56
CA ALA A 25 14.25 8.38 -2.88
C ALA A 25 14.09 7.85 -1.45
N SER A 26 13.47 8.64 -0.58
CA SER A 26 13.21 8.26 0.82
C SER A 26 11.81 8.66 1.24
N THR A 27 11.34 8.16 2.39
CA THR A 27 10.13 8.72 2.98
C THR A 27 10.40 10.14 3.48
N ILE A 28 9.35 10.97 3.55
CA ILE A 28 9.46 12.34 4.14
C ILE A 28 10.02 12.24 5.55
N HIS A 29 9.53 11.31 6.37
CA HIS A 29 10.03 11.08 7.73
C HIS A 29 11.54 10.80 7.78
N ARG A 30 12.04 9.98 6.84
CA ARG A 30 13.46 9.66 6.75
C ARG A 30 14.29 10.82 6.20
N LEU A 31 13.73 11.61 5.29
CA LEU A 31 14.36 12.82 4.77
C LEU A 31 14.56 13.87 5.88
N LEU A 32 13.56 13.98 6.77
CA LEU A 32 13.58 14.89 7.91
C LEU A 32 14.36 14.34 9.12
N GLU A 33 14.71 13.05 9.12
CA GLU A 33 15.38 12.32 10.20
C GLU A 33 14.60 12.44 11.53
N VAL A 34 13.84 11.38 11.86
CA VAL A 34 13.02 11.35 13.08
C VAL A 34 13.92 11.24 14.31
N ASP A 35 13.70 12.13 15.27
CA ASP A 35 14.33 12.09 16.58
C ASP A 35 13.32 11.59 17.63
N TYR A 36 13.70 10.53 18.34
CA TYR A 36 12.91 9.94 19.43
C TYR A 36 13.39 10.36 20.83
N THR A 37 14.39 11.24 20.92
CA THR A 37 14.90 11.73 22.20
C THR A 37 13.89 12.66 22.85
N GLY A 38 13.44 12.31 24.07
CA GLY A 38 12.51 13.14 24.84
C GLY A 38 11.03 12.73 24.85
N GLY A 39 10.66 11.56 24.30
CA GLY A 39 9.29 11.03 24.37
C GLY A 39 8.27 11.69 23.45
N VAL A 40 8.67 12.71 22.69
CA VAL A 40 7.88 13.37 21.65
C VAL A 40 8.59 13.17 20.32
N VAL A 41 7.86 12.71 19.32
CA VAL A 41 8.39 12.58 17.95
C VAL A 41 8.70 13.97 17.41
N SER A 42 9.97 14.24 17.13
CA SER A 42 10.45 15.48 16.50
C SER A 42 11.32 15.16 15.28
N PHE A 43 11.70 16.19 14.52
CA PHE A 43 12.55 16.01 13.35
C PHE A 43 13.88 16.75 13.55
N ILE A 44 14.99 16.10 13.16
CA ILE A 44 16.34 16.69 13.20
C ILE A 44 16.42 17.84 12.21
N HIS A 45 15.87 17.64 10.97
CA HIS A 45 15.74 18.71 10.01
C HIS A 45 14.44 19.50 10.29
N ASN A 46 14.60 20.79 10.55
CA ASN A 46 13.56 21.73 10.92
C ASN A 46 13.99 23.17 10.57
N ASP A 47 13.29 24.19 11.05
CA ASP A 47 13.59 25.61 10.84
C ASP A 47 14.99 26.06 11.31
N LYS A 48 15.61 25.34 12.25
CA LYS A 48 16.97 25.61 12.77
C LYS A 48 18.04 24.79 12.06
N ASN A 49 17.68 23.68 11.44
CA ASN A 49 18.59 22.78 10.73
C ASN A 49 18.01 22.40 9.37
N LEU A 50 18.19 23.27 8.39
CA LEU A 50 17.56 23.13 7.08
C LEU A 50 18.18 22.01 6.23
N LEU A 51 17.37 21.38 5.41
CA LEU A 51 17.79 20.42 4.41
C LEU A 51 18.73 21.07 3.37
N LYS A 52 19.78 20.34 3.00
CA LYS A 52 20.77 20.79 2.02
C LYS A 52 20.38 20.37 0.60
N CYS A 53 19.17 20.75 0.16
CA CYS A 53 18.68 20.50 -1.20
C CYS A 53 18.24 21.79 -1.88
N ASP A 54 18.25 21.81 -3.20
CA ASP A 54 17.85 22.95 -4.02
C ASP A 54 16.47 22.72 -4.66
N VAL A 55 16.09 21.43 -4.79
CA VAL A 55 14.79 20.98 -5.28
C VAL A 55 14.31 19.80 -4.47
N VAL A 56 13.05 19.78 -4.07
CA VAL A 56 12.35 18.62 -3.52
C VAL A 56 11.27 18.20 -4.49
N ILE A 57 11.26 16.91 -4.85
CA ILE A 57 10.15 16.29 -5.58
C ILE A 57 9.42 15.39 -4.61
N LEU A 58 8.16 15.69 -4.34
CA LEU A 58 7.29 14.99 -3.43
C LEU A 58 6.20 14.28 -4.23
N ASP A 59 6.27 12.96 -4.23
CA ASP A 59 5.27 12.09 -4.88
C ASP A 59 4.22 11.62 -3.88
N GLU A 60 3.06 11.15 -4.37
CA GLU A 60 1.89 10.69 -3.59
C GLU A 60 1.42 11.77 -2.58
N MET A 61 1.36 13.01 -3.02
CA MET A 61 1.03 14.17 -2.17
C MET A 61 -0.35 14.07 -1.52
N SER A 62 -1.30 13.34 -2.12
CA SER A 62 -2.64 13.09 -1.55
C SER A 62 -2.61 12.42 -0.16
N MET A 63 -1.56 11.64 0.12
CA MET A 63 -1.38 10.94 1.40
C MET A 63 -0.67 11.78 2.47
N VAL A 64 -0.26 13.01 2.18
CA VAL A 64 0.50 13.87 3.10
C VAL A 64 -0.45 14.74 3.92
N ASP A 65 -0.38 14.61 5.25
CA ASP A 65 -1.18 15.42 6.17
C ASP A 65 -0.54 16.80 6.45
N VAL A 66 -1.32 17.68 7.10
CA VAL A 66 -0.90 19.06 7.43
C VAL A 66 0.38 19.08 8.26
N LYS A 67 0.49 18.19 9.25
CA LYS A 67 1.64 18.19 10.18
C LYS A 67 2.92 17.78 9.48
N LEU A 68 2.85 16.75 8.67
CA LEU A 68 4.00 16.26 7.90
C LEU A 68 4.43 17.26 6.83
N PHE A 69 3.46 17.88 6.16
CA PHE A 69 3.75 18.93 5.17
C PHE A 69 4.36 20.16 5.82
N GLN A 70 3.81 20.62 6.95
CA GLN A 70 4.36 21.74 7.72
C GLN A 70 5.82 21.46 8.15
N ALA A 71 6.10 20.25 8.65
CA ALA A 71 7.45 19.87 9.05
C ALA A 71 8.42 19.89 7.85
N LEU A 72 7.97 19.39 6.69
CA LEU A 72 8.78 19.43 5.47
C LEU A 72 9.09 20.88 5.05
N ILE A 73 8.07 21.72 4.96
CA ILE A 73 8.24 23.13 4.55
C ILE A 73 9.17 23.87 5.50
N ALA A 74 9.01 23.68 6.83
CA ALA A 74 9.86 24.31 7.82
C ALA A 74 11.34 23.93 7.70
N ALA A 75 11.63 22.73 7.19
CA ALA A 75 12.99 22.26 6.98
C ALA A 75 13.61 22.70 5.64
N LEU A 76 12.88 23.40 4.78
CA LEU A 76 13.37 23.85 3.47
C LEU A 76 13.93 25.26 3.52
N ARG A 77 14.95 25.50 2.71
CA ARG A 77 15.43 26.84 2.45
C ARG A 77 14.40 27.63 1.64
N TYR A 78 14.30 28.93 1.83
CA TYR A 78 13.39 29.79 1.08
C TYR A 78 13.58 29.69 -0.44
N SER A 79 14.82 29.47 -0.90
CA SER A 79 15.15 29.29 -2.32
C SER A 79 14.93 27.88 -2.86
N CYS A 80 14.51 26.92 -2.01
CA CYS A 80 14.26 25.54 -2.44
C CYS A 80 12.97 25.48 -3.26
N ARG A 81 13.04 24.86 -4.43
CA ARG A 81 11.86 24.58 -5.26
C ARG A 81 11.20 23.28 -4.82
N ILE A 82 9.87 23.28 -4.80
CA ILE A 82 9.07 22.09 -4.49
C ILE A 82 8.25 21.74 -5.71
N ILE A 83 8.32 20.48 -6.10
CA ILE A 83 7.47 19.87 -7.12
C ILE A 83 6.62 18.83 -6.41
N MET A 84 5.31 19.05 -6.39
CA MET A 84 4.33 18.17 -5.76
C MET A 84 3.62 17.36 -6.83
N VAL A 85 3.62 16.06 -6.71
CA VAL A 85 2.95 15.13 -7.61
C VAL A 85 1.94 14.31 -6.81
N GLY A 86 0.74 14.12 -7.34
CA GLY A 86 -0.30 13.34 -6.65
C GLY A 86 -1.62 13.44 -7.37
N ASP A 87 -2.60 12.71 -6.87
CA ASP A 87 -3.95 12.66 -7.39
C ASP A 87 -4.91 13.19 -6.33
N ALA A 88 -5.55 14.33 -6.60
CA ALA A 88 -6.45 14.99 -5.67
C ALA A 88 -7.78 14.25 -5.48
N ASP A 89 -8.11 13.34 -6.39
CA ASP A 89 -9.34 12.53 -6.37
C ASP A 89 -9.14 11.19 -5.63
N GLN A 90 -7.90 10.83 -5.31
CA GLN A 90 -7.63 9.70 -4.42
C GLN A 90 -7.99 10.01 -2.97
N LEU A 91 -8.05 8.95 -2.15
CA LEU A 91 -8.30 9.10 -0.71
C LEU A 91 -7.29 10.07 -0.08
N PRO A 92 -7.77 11.02 0.73
CA PRO A 92 -6.89 11.94 1.45
C PRO A 92 -6.07 11.20 2.52
N SER A 93 -5.12 11.91 3.11
CA SER A 93 -4.33 11.41 4.24
C SER A 93 -5.22 10.95 5.41
N VAL A 94 -4.77 9.94 6.16
CA VAL A 94 -5.43 9.53 7.42
C VAL A 94 -5.29 10.61 8.50
N GLY A 95 -4.20 11.40 8.45
CA GLY A 95 -4.01 12.58 9.28
C GLY A 95 -4.85 13.76 8.83
N PRO A 96 -4.89 14.86 9.60
CA PRO A 96 -5.76 16.00 9.32
C PRO A 96 -5.34 16.77 8.06
N GLY A 97 -6.35 17.20 7.28
CA GLY A 97 -6.21 18.09 6.13
C GLY A 97 -6.15 17.39 4.76
N ASN A 98 -6.52 18.13 3.72
CA ASN A 98 -6.41 17.73 2.31
C ASN A 98 -5.53 18.74 1.58
N ILE A 99 -4.22 18.68 1.87
CA ILE A 99 -3.25 19.68 1.43
C ILE A 99 -3.22 19.82 -0.08
N LEU A 100 -3.15 18.71 -0.83
CA LEU A 100 -3.08 18.77 -2.29
C LEU A 100 -4.31 19.46 -2.88
N GLY A 101 -5.51 19.00 -2.47
CA GLY A 101 -6.75 19.61 -2.96
C GLY A 101 -6.92 21.07 -2.55
N GLU A 102 -6.46 21.45 -1.36
CA GLU A 102 -6.51 22.85 -0.88
C GLU A 102 -5.54 23.76 -1.65
N ILE A 103 -4.31 23.30 -1.93
CA ILE A 103 -3.33 24.04 -2.73
C ILE A 103 -3.85 24.25 -4.15
N ILE A 104 -4.41 23.20 -4.78
CA ILE A 104 -5.00 23.31 -6.13
C ILE A 104 -6.15 24.32 -6.14
N ARG A 105 -7.10 24.21 -5.20
CA ARG A 105 -8.24 25.15 -5.11
C ARG A 105 -7.85 26.59 -4.81
N SER A 106 -6.73 26.80 -4.12
CA SER A 106 -6.24 28.17 -3.83
C SER A 106 -5.83 28.95 -5.07
N GLY A 107 -5.43 28.27 -6.14
CA GLY A 107 -4.92 28.91 -7.36
C GLY A 107 -3.59 29.65 -7.18
N LEU A 108 -2.95 29.54 -6.00
CA LEU A 108 -1.71 30.27 -5.68
C LEU A 108 -0.45 29.57 -6.21
N VAL A 109 -0.54 28.27 -6.49
CA VAL A 109 0.59 27.47 -6.99
C VAL A 109 0.30 27.03 -8.42
N PRO A 110 1.25 27.22 -9.36
CA PRO A 110 1.11 26.75 -10.73
C PRO A 110 0.80 25.25 -10.74
N THR A 111 -0.29 24.86 -11.38
CA THR A 111 -0.79 23.49 -11.39
C THR A 111 -0.98 23.00 -12.82
N VAL A 112 -0.55 21.77 -13.10
CA VAL A 112 -0.81 21.06 -14.35
C VAL A 112 -1.63 19.83 -14.02
N CYS A 113 -2.84 19.74 -14.58
CA CYS A 113 -3.71 18.58 -14.44
C CYS A 113 -3.60 17.70 -15.69
N LEU A 114 -3.39 16.39 -15.48
CA LEU A 114 -3.36 15.39 -16.55
C LEU A 114 -4.76 14.78 -16.67
N ASN A 115 -5.57 15.29 -17.59
CA ASN A 115 -6.98 14.89 -17.74
C ASN A 115 -7.23 13.93 -18.92
N GLU A 116 -6.21 13.60 -19.71
CA GLU A 116 -6.39 12.73 -20.86
C GLU A 116 -6.26 11.26 -20.47
N ILE A 117 -7.34 10.52 -20.66
CA ILE A 117 -7.34 9.06 -20.53
C ILE A 117 -6.82 8.45 -21.82
N PHE A 118 -5.78 7.64 -21.74
CA PHE A 118 -5.27 6.90 -22.90
C PHE A 118 -6.39 6.04 -23.51
N ARG A 119 -6.41 5.95 -24.86
CA ARG A 119 -7.44 5.23 -25.62
C ARG A 119 -7.68 3.78 -25.16
N GLN A 120 -6.67 3.10 -24.64
CA GLN A 120 -6.80 1.74 -24.11
C GLN A 120 -7.57 1.67 -22.81
N ALA A 121 -7.43 2.66 -21.93
CA ALA A 121 -8.16 2.76 -20.68
C ALA A 121 -9.65 3.15 -20.87
N LYS A 122 -10.01 3.77 -22.00
CA LYS A 122 -11.40 4.11 -22.34
C LYS A 122 -12.32 2.90 -22.56
N ARG A 123 -11.79 1.68 -22.61
CA ARG A 123 -12.59 0.44 -22.73
C ARG A 123 -12.79 -0.26 -21.37
N SER A 124 -12.21 0.26 -20.31
CA SER A 124 -12.32 -0.30 -18.96
C SER A 124 -13.48 0.36 -18.21
N LEU A 125 -14.47 -0.44 -17.85
CA LEU A 125 -15.60 0.04 -17.07
C LEU A 125 -15.18 0.42 -15.63
N ILE A 126 -14.09 -0.15 -15.11
CA ILE A 126 -13.46 0.28 -13.84
C ILE A 126 -13.03 1.75 -13.93
N VAL A 127 -12.35 2.13 -15.00
CA VAL A 127 -11.86 3.50 -15.20
C VAL A 127 -13.03 4.47 -15.42
N GLU A 128 -14.00 4.08 -16.25
CA GLU A 128 -15.20 4.89 -16.52
C GLU A 128 -16.02 5.12 -15.25
N ASN A 129 -16.26 4.08 -14.45
CA ASN A 129 -16.95 4.20 -13.18
C ASN A 129 -16.18 5.02 -12.14
N ALA A 130 -14.85 4.97 -12.13
CA ALA A 130 -14.06 5.85 -11.27
C ALA A 130 -14.31 7.33 -11.59
N HIS A 131 -14.38 7.70 -12.88
CA HIS A 131 -14.73 9.07 -13.29
C HIS A 131 -16.18 9.43 -12.96
N HIS A 132 -17.13 8.51 -13.13
CA HIS A 132 -18.54 8.71 -12.75
C HIS A 132 -18.68 9.00 -11.26
N ILE A 133 -17.96 8.27 -10.39
CA ILE A 133 -17.95 8.51 -8.95
C ILE A 133 -17.49 9.94 -8.63
N ILE A 134 -16.38 10.38 -9.25
CA ILE A 134 -15.83 11.73 -9.03
C ILE A 134 -16.79 12.81 -9.52
N SER A 135 -17.43 12.58 -10.66
CA SER A 135 -18.39 13.53 -11.27
C SER A 135 -19.78 13.48 -10.61
N GLY A 136 -20.04 12.53 -9.70
CA GLY A 136 -21.36 12.32 -9.09
C GLY A 136 -22.35 11.66 -10.02
N GLU A 137 -21.90 11.00 -11.08
CA GLU A 137 -22.72 10.29 -12.05
C GLU A 137 -23.02 8.86 -11.57
N PRO A 138 -24.15 8.24 -12.02
CA PRO A 138 -24.48 6.87 -11.67
C PRO A 138 -23.46 5.87 -12.19
N LEU A 139 -23.20 4.82 -11.40
CA LEU A 139 -22.37 3.70 -11.83
C LEU A 139 -23.00 2.93 -13.00
N GLN A 140 -22.20 2.59 -13.98
CA GLN A 140 -22.58 1.66 -15.03
C GLN A 140 -22.41 0.23 -14.50
N LYS A 141 -23.49 -0.55 -14.55
CA LYS A 141 -23.46 -1.98 -14.18
C LYS A 141 -22.91 -2.77 -15.38
N GLY A 142 -21.78 -3.42 -15.19
CA GLY A 142 -21.12 -4.20 -16.24
C GLY A 142 -21.91 -5.45 -16.66
N GLY A 143 -21.66 -5.91 -17.87
CA GLY A 143 -22.12 -7.20 -18.43
C GLY A 143 -21.06 -8.29 -18.27
N LYS A 144 -21.29 -9.46 -18.90
CA LYS A 144 -20.42 -10.65 -18.77
C LYS A 144 -19.00 -10.46 -19.33
N THR A 145 -18.78 -9.51 -20.21
CA THR A 145 -17.51 -9.26 -20.90
C THR A 145 -16.74 -8.07 -20.34
N ASP A 146 -17.31 -7.39 -19.34
CA ASP A 146 -16.72 -6.20 -18.74
C ASP A 146 -15.78 -6.56 -17.58
N ASP A 147 -15.02 -5.58 -17.15
CA ASP A 147 -14.05 -5.71 -16.06
C ASP A 147 -14.59 -5.20 -14.71
N PHE A 148 -15.85 -4.71 -14.68
CA PHE A 148 -16.51 -4.20 -13.49
C PHE A 148 -17.87 -4.86 -13.26
N PHE A 149 -18.13 -5.29 -12.02
CA PHE A 149 -19.39 -5.92 -11.61
C PHE A 149 -19.86 -5.30 -10.29
N PHE A 150 -21.14 -4.94 -10.23
CA PHE A 150 -21.75 -4.43 -9.01
C PHE A 150 -22.79 -5.43 -8.48
N LEU A 151 -22.53 -5.96 -7.28
CA LEU A 151 -23.38 -6.94 -6.61
C LEU A 151 -23.91 -6.36 -5.31
N GLU A 152 -25.21 -6.20 -5.21
CA GLU A 152 -25.87 -5.69 -4.00
C GLU A 152 -25.99 -6.79 -2.95
N SER A 153 -25.47 -6.54 -1.75
CA SER A 153 -25.56 -7.44 -0.60
C SER A 153 -25.18 -6.69 0.68
N ASP A 154 -25.64 -7.14 1.83
CA ASP A 154 -25.38 -6.53 3.13
C ASP A 154 -25.03 -7.56 4.22
N GLY A 155 -24.46 -7.08 5.30
CA GLY A 155 -24.16 -7.83 6.51
C GLY A 155 -23.51 -9.18 6.27
N ASP A 156 -24.05 -10.23 6.89
CA ASP A 156 -23.56 -11.60 6.80
C ASP A 156 -23.75 -12.20 5.39
N ALA A 157 -24.73 -11.75 4.64
CA ALA A 157 -24.91 -12.17 3.24
C ALA A 157 -23.77 -11.67 2.37
N ALA A 158 -23.35 -10.42 2.56
CA ALA A 158 -22.18 -9.86 1.87
C ALA A 158 -20.87 -10.60 2.24
N GLN A 159 -20.69 -10.94 3.52
CA GLN A 159 -19.52 -11.74 3.95
C GLN A 159 -19.48 -13.08 3.22
N ARG A 160 -20.60 -13.83 3.21
CA ARG A 160 -20.68 -15.12 2.49
C ARG A 160 -20.45 -14.97 0.99
N LEU A 161 -21.00 -13.90 0.39
CA LEU A 161 -20.81 -13.62 -1.02
C LEU A 161 -19.33 -13.35 -1.36
N VAL A 162 -18.64 -12.55 -0.55
CA VAL A 162 -17.20 -12.29 -0.72
C VAL A 162 -16.41 -13.59 -0.60
N CYS A 163 -16.69 -14.41 0.41
CA CYS A 163 -16.01 -15.70 0.58
C CYS A 163 -16.24 -16.62 -0.63
N ASP A 164 -17.47 -16.73 -1.12
CA ASP A 164 -17.80 -17.56 -2.29
C ASP A 164 -17.15 -17.03 -3.59
N LEU A 165 -17.12 -15.72 -3.77
CA LEU A 165 -16.41 -15.09 -4.89
C LEU A 165 -14.93 -15.46 -4.88
N VAL A 166 -14.26 -15.29 -3.74
CA VAL A 166 -12.81 -15.52 -3.62
C VAL A 166 -12.45 -16.99 -3.74
N THR A 167 -13.22 -17.88 -3.10
CA THR A 167 -12.84 -19.30 -3.00
C THR A 167 -13.35 -20.15 -4.15
N THR A 168 -14.43 -19.71 -4.83
CA THR A 168 -15.14 -20.57 -5.79
C THR A 168 -15.36 -19.89 -7.14
N ARG A 169 -16.08 -18.76 -7.16
CA ARG A 169 -16.58 -18.23 -8.45
C ARG A 169 -15.47 -17.65 -9.30
N LEU A 170 -14.61 -16.77 -8.76
CA LEU A 170 -13.52 -16.16 -9.52
C LEU A 170 -12.48 -17.20 -9.97
N PRO A 171 -12.01 -18.12 -9.09
CA PRO A 171 -11.15 -19.22 -9.51
C PRO A 171 -11.73 -20.07 -10.63
N ARG A 172 -13.01 -20.45 -10.54
CA ARG A 172 -13.66 -21.28 -11.57
C ARG A 172 -13.89 -20.55 -12.89
N SER A 173 -14.24 -19.25 -12.83
CA SER A 173 -14.61 -18.48 -14.02
C SER A 173 -13.40 -17.94 -14.78
N TYR A 174 -12.32 -17.57 -14.07
CA TYR A 174 -11.17 -16.87 -14.62
C TYR A 174 -9.84 -17.61 -14.42
N GLY A 175 -9.82 -18.72 -13.67
CA GLY A 175 -8.59 -19.45 -13.35
C GLY A 175 -7.67 -18.76 -12.36
N PHE A 176 -8.18 -17.76 -11.61
CA PHE A 176 -7.39 -17.03 -10.63
C PHE A 176 -6.99 -17.89 -9.43
N ASP A 177 -5.74 -17.74 -8.99
CA ASP A 177 -5.30 -18.24 -7.69
C ASP A 177 -5.89 -17.35 -6.58
N PRO A 178 -6.71 -17.90 -5.67
CA PRO A 178 -7.42 -17.10 -4.66
C PRO A 178 -6.49 -16.37 -3.69
N ILE A 179 -5.26 -16.84 -3.51
CA ILE A 179 -4.29 -16.22 -2.61
C ILE A 179 -3.44 -15.18 -3.34
N ARG A 180 -3.00 -15.48 -4.56
CA ARG A 180 -2.05 -14.65 -5.31
C ARG A 180 -2.72 -13.59 -6.15
N ASP A 181 -3.82 -13.96 -6.84
CA ASP A 181 -4.42 -13.11 -7.87
C ASP A 181 -5.61 -12.29 -7.36
N ILE A 182 -6.16 -12.64 -6.18
CA ILE A 182 -7.33 -11.96 -5.63
C ILE A 182 -6.94 -11.16 -4.39
N GLN A 183 -7.39 -9.90 -4.31
CA GLN A 183 -7.28 -9.07 -3.11
C GLN A 183 -8.64 -8.51 -2.72
N VAL A 184 -9.07 -8.82 -1.51
CA VAL A 184 -10.29 -8.22 -0.93
C VAL A 184 -9.94 -6.87 -0.31
N LEU A 185 -10.69 -5.84 -0.67
CA LEU A 185 -10.59 -4.49 -0.10
C LEU A 185 -11.83 -4.19 0.74
N CYS A 186 -11.61 -3.73 1.97
CA CYS A 186 -12.69 -3.40 2.91
C CYS A 186 -12.64 -1.93 3.28
N PRO A 187 -13.79 -1.27 3.45
CA PRO A 187 -13.83 0.11 3.93
C PRO A 187 -13.46 0.20 5.42
N THR A 188 -13.69 -0.87 6.22
CA THR A 188 -13.52 -0.88 7.66
C THR A 188 -12.72 -2.10 8.15
N LYS A 189 -12.27 -2.04 9.41
CA LYS A 189 -11.63 -3.19 10.08
C LYS A 189 -12.63 -4.08 10.81
N LEU A 190 -13.71 -3.48 11.32
CA LEU A 190 -14.71 -4.12 12.17
C LEU A 190 -15.98 -4.43 11.38
N GLY A 191 -16.81 -5.31 11.93
CA GLY A 191 -18.04 -5.77 11.33
C GLY A 191 -17.88 -7.02 10.46
N PRO A 192 -18.98 -7.62 9.98
CA PRO A 192 -18.96 -8.88 9.22
C PRO A 192 -18.21 -8.76 7.88
N THR A 193 -18.22 -7.61 7.25
CA THR A 193 -17.48 -7.29 6.01
C THR A 193 -16.17 -6.55 6.27
N GLY A 194 -15.75 -6.42 7.53
CA GLY A 194 -14.48 -5.82 7.93
C GLY A 194 -13.31 -6.78 7.76
N THR A 195 -12.10 -6.21 7.69
CA THR A 195 -10.88 -7.02 7.46
C THR A 195 -10.65 -8.08 8.52
N GLN A 196 -11.05 -7.84 9.79
CA GLN A 196 -10.84 -8.80 10.87
C GLN A 196 -11.67 -10.07 10.65
N ALA A 197 -12.97 -9.92 10.40
CA ALA A 197 -13.87 -11.05 10.17
C ALA A 197 -13.52 -11.78 8.87
N LEU A 198 -13.33 -11.06 7.78
CA LEU A 198 -13.02 -11.65 6.49
C LEU A 198 -11.66 -12.35 6.46
N ASN A 199 -10.64 -11.87 7.18
CA ASN A 199 -9.36 -12.55 7.26
C ASN A 199 -9.46 -13.90 8.01
N VAL A 200 -10.27 -13.97 9.06
CA VAL A 200 -10.50 -15.22 9.78
C VAL A 200 -11.22 -16.25 8.89
N GLU A 201 -12.31 -15.83 8.23
CA GLU A 201 -13.09 -16.71 7.35
C GLU A 201 -12.27 -17.16 6.13
N LEU A 202 -11.62 -16.23 5.43
CA LEU A 202 -10.81 -16.57 4.26
C LEU A 202 -9.59 -17.43 4.60
N GLN A 203 -8.94 -17.20 5.75
CA GLN A 203 -7.86 -18.08 6.21
C GLN A 203 -8.36 -19.49 6.43
N ASN A 204 -9.51 -19.67 7.10
CA ASN A 204 -10.06 -20.98 7.37
C ASN A 204 -10.53 -21.70 6.09
N LEU A 205 -11.02 -20.97 5.09
CA LEU A 205 -11.46 -21.54 3.82
C LEU A 205 -10.29 -21.87 2.88
N LEU A 206 -9.29 -20.98 2.77
CA LEU A 206 -8.20 -21.09 1.81
C LEU A 206 -6.99 -21.82 2.39
N ASN A 207 -6.76 -21.70 3.69
CA ASN A 207 -5.61 -22.26 4.37
C ASN A 207 -6.00 -22.83 5.75
N PRO A 208 -6.88 -23.84 5.79
CA PRO A 208 -7.38 -24.42 7.04
C PRO A 208 -6.25 -25.02 7.90
N GLU A 209 -6.51 -25.12 9.18
CA GLU A 209 -5.65 -25.87 10.09
C GLU A 209 -5.58 -27.34 9.66
N GLN A 210 -4.37 -27.89 9.62
CA GLN A 210 -4.11 -29.28 9.25
C GLN A 210 -3.11 -29.88 10.22
N THR A 211 -3.34 -31.13 10.61
CA THR A 211 -2.42 -31.88 11.48
C THR A 211 -1.04 -31.96 10.84
N GLY A 212 -0.01 -31.55 11.59
CA GLY A 212 1.38 -31.55 11.11
C GLY A 212 1.80 -30.31 10.32
N LYS A 213 0.88 -29.42 9.98
CA LYS A 213 1.21 -28.15 9.34
C LYS A 213 1.70 -27.16 10.39
N PRO A 214 2.93 -26.61 10.24
CA PRO A 214 3.45 -25.65 11.21
C PRO A 214 2.58 -24.41 11.28
N GLN A 215 2.29 -23.96 12.49
CA GLN A 215 1.61 -22.70 12.78
C GLN A 215 2.29 -21.99 13.93
N LEU A 216 2.17 -20.66 13.97
CA LEU A 216 2.77 -19.81 14.97
C LEU A 216 1.78 -18.78 15.47
N GLN A 217 1.53 -18.78 16.76
CA GLN A 217 0.66 -17.79 17.39
C GLN A 217 1.47 -16.55 17.82
N SER A 218 1.00 -15.38 17.43
CA SER A 218 1.52 -14.09 17.88
C SER A 218 0.35 -13.19 18.28
N ALA A 219 0.25 -12.87 19.57
CA ALA A 219 -0.89 -12.18 20.16
C ALA A 219 -2.23 -12.87 19.79
N ALA A 220 -3.17 -12.15 19.21
CA ALA A 220 -4.47 -12.69 18.78
C ALA A 220 -4.46 -13.33 17.37
N ARG A 221 -3.29 -13.47 16.72
CA ARG A 221 -3.17 -13.95 15.35
C ARG A 221 -2.50 -15.32 15.31
N VAL A 222 -2.98 -16.18 14.42
CA VAL A 222 -2.35 -17.44 14.10
C VAL A 222 -1.86 -17.39 12.66
N PHE A 223 -0.56 -17.56 12.46
CA PHE A 223 0.06 -17.67 11.15
C PHE A 223 0.27 -19.13 10.79
N ARG A 224 -0.04 -19.50 9.56
CA ARG A 224 0.15 -20.85 8.99
C ARG A 224 1.02 -20.75 7.74
N VAL A 225 1.80 -21.76 7.46
CA VAL A 225 2.52 -21.84 6.18
C VAL A 225 1.51 -21.73 5.03
N GLY A 226 1.79 -20.86 4.06
CA GLY A 226 0.90 -20.56 2.95
C GLY A 226 -0.03 -19.36 3.18
N ASP A 227 -0.07 -18.77 4.37
CA ASP A 227 -0.87 -17.57 4.60
C ASP A 227 -0.37 -16.37 3.80
N LYS A 228 -1.31 -15.56 3.32
CA LYS A 228 -1.06 -14.23 2.78
C LYS A 228 -0.95 -13.24 3.93
N VAL A 229 0.17 -12.53 4.00
CA VAL A 229 0.48 -11.58 5.07
C VAL A 229 0.92 -10.24 4.51
N MET A 230 0.79 -9.19 5.33
CA MET A 230 1.24 -7.85 4.99
C MET A 230 2.05 -7.26 6.12
N GLN A 231 3.17 -6.61 5.78
CA GLN A 231 3.95 -5.76 6.67
C GLN A 231 3.14 -4.52 7.03
N VAL A 232 2.99 -4.21 8.32
CA VAL A 232 2.16 -3.09 8.78
C VAL A 232 2.95 -1.95 9.42
N ARG A 233 4.27 -2.09 9.45
CA ARG A 233 5.22 -1.05 9.91
C ARG A 233 6.44 -1.08 9.01
N ASN A 234 7.13 0.07 8.87
CA ASN A 234 8.42 0.07 8.21
C ASN A 234 9.46 -0.56 9.14
N ASN A 235 10.19 -1.56 8.66
CA ASN A 235 11.35 -2.12 9.33
C ASN A 235 12.54 -2.04 8.38
N TYR A 236 13.48 -1.15 8.67
CA TYR A 236 14.64 -0.88 7.81
C TYR A 236 15.82 -1.81 8.09
N GLU A 237 15.73 -2.64 9.12
CA GLU A 237 16.82 -3.51 9.59
C GLU A 237 16.60 -4.97 9.20
N ILE A 238 15.36 -5.37 8.89
CA ILE A 238 15.05 -6.75 8.53
C ILE A 238 15.81 -7.15 7.27
N ILE A 239 16.55 -8.25 7.36
CA ILE A 239 17.39 -8.75 6.27
C ILE A 239 16.52 -9.56 5.31
N TRP A 240 16.72 -9.33 4.02
CA TRP A 240 16.16 -10.15 2.96
C TRP A 240 17.25 -10.72 2.05
N ASN A 241 16.94 -11.90 1.50
CA ASN A 241 17.78 -12.60 0.53
C ASN A 241 16.97 -12.86 -0.74
N ARG A 242 17.56 -12.66 -1.92
CA ARG A 242 16.99 -13.09 -3.20
C ARG A 242 17.50 -14.46 -3.61
N ILE A 243 16.71 -15.15 -4.44
CA ILE A 243 17.17 -16.33 -5.18
C ILE A 243 18.22 -15.85 -6.18
N GLY A 244 19.49 -16.09 -5.93
CA GLY A 244 20.61 -15.54 -6.73
C GLY A 244 21.69 -14.91 -5.87
N GLY A 245 21.48 -14.84 -4.53
CA GLY A 245 22.51 -14.48 -3.55
C GLY A 245 22.59 -12.99 -3.23
N GLU A 246 21.79 -12.13 -3.86
CA GLU A 246 21.70 -10.73 -3.47
C GLU A 246 21.06 -10.59 -2.08
N GLN A 247 21.67 -9.81 -1.23
CA GLN A 247 21.17 -9.50 0.11
C GLN A 247 20.92 -8.00 0.25
N GLY A 248 19.96 -7.66 1.09
CA GLY A 248 19.68 -6.28 1.44
C GLY A 248 18.87 -6.20 2.71
N VAL A 249 18.42 -5.01 3.05
CA VAL A 249 17.62 -4.72 4.24
C VAL A 249 16.36 -3.95 3.90
N GLY A 250 15.35 -4.12 4.74
CA GLY A 250 14.12 -3.33 4.73
C GLY A 250 12.90 -4.08 4.24
N ALA A 251 11.83 -3.99 5.05
CA ALA A 251 10.45 -4.30 4.71
C ALA A 251 9.59 -3.06 4.99
N TYR A 252 8.65 -2.76 4.11
CA TYR A 252 7.90 -1.53 4.18
C TYR A 252 6.42 -1.78 4.47
N ASN A 253 5.81 -0.83 5.16
CA ASN A 253 4.37 -0.87 5.39
C ASN A 253 3.61 -1.00 4.06
N GLY A 254 2.76 -2.02 3.97
CA GLY A 254 2.04 -2.38 2.76
C GLY A 254 2.69 -3.50 1.93
N ASP A 255 3.94 -3.92 2.20
CA ASP A 255 4.53 -5.06 1.49
C ASP A 255 3.75 -6.34 1.81
N ILE A 256 3.30 -7.04 0.76
CA ILE A 256 2.52 -8.27 0.85
C ILE A 256 3.41 -9.47 0.51
N GLY A 257 3.23 -10.56 1.25
CA GLY A 257 3.96 -11.79 1.03
C GLY A 257 3.18 -13.03 1.43
N ILE A 258 3.81 -14.17 1.19
CA ILE A 258 3.31 -15.50 1.57
C ILE A 258 4.24 -16.12 2.59
N VAL A 259 3.70 -16.68 3.64
CA VAL A 259 4.45 -17.44 4.64
C VAL A 259 5.00 -18.71 3.99
N GLU A 260 6.31 -18.78 3.81
CA GLU A 260 6.99 -19.89 3.13
C GLU A 260 7.32 -21.02 4.11
N SER A 261 7.78 -20.67 5.31
CA SER A 261 8.08 -21.64 6.35
C SER A 261 7.95 -21.06 7.76
N ILE A 262 7.73 -21.91 8.72
CA ILE A 262 7.64 -21.58 10.16
C ILE A 262 8.55 -22.52 10.93
N ASN A 263 9.44 -21.96 11.74
CA ASN A 263 10.22 -22.68 12.74
C ASN A 263 9.57 -22.47 14.12
N THR A 264 8.90 -23.48 14.61
CA THR A 264 8.20 -23.42 15.90
C THR A 264 9.14 -23.44 17.10
N ARG A 265 10.37 -23.97 16.96
CA ARG A 265 11.38 -24.01 18.05
C ARG A 265 11.92 -22.61 18.31
N ASP A 266 12.37 -21.93 17.27
CA ASP A 266 12.94 -20.57 17.35
C ASP A 266 11.85 -19.48 17.29
N ARG A 267 10.59 -19.88 17.13
CA ARG A 267 9.46 -18.96 16.94
C ARG A 267 9.72 -17.93 15.84
N SER A 268 10.26 -18.39 14.72
CA SER A 268 10.58 -17.56 13.55
C SER A 268 9.80 -18.00 12.33
N MET A 269 9.65 -17.10 11.38
CA MET A 269 8.89 -17.31 10.15
C MET A 269 9.64 -16.72 8.96
N VAL A 270 9.64 -17.44 7.84
CA VAL A 270 10.14 -16.92 6.56
C VAL A 270 8.94 -16.50 5.72
N VAL A 271 8.95 -15.25 5.29
CA VAL A 271 7.95 -14.68 4.39
C VAL A 271 8.59 -14.36 3.06
N ARG A 272 7.98 -14.83 1.97
CA ARG A 272 8.38 -14.47 0.62
C ARG A 272 7.55 -13.28 0.15
N MET A 273 8.19 -12.15 -0.06
CA MET A 273 7.63 -10.91 -0.62
C MET A 273 8.27 -10.68 -1.99
N ASP A 274 7.50 -10.79 -3.06
CA ASP A 274 7.98 -10.82 -4.43
C ASP A 274 9.10 -11.88 -4.63
N ASP A 275 10.30 -11.46 -4.96
CA ASP A 275 11.50 -12.28 -5.14
C ASP A 275 12.40 -12.35 -3.90
N LYS A 276 11.96 -11.77 -2.77
CA LYS A 276 12.71 -11.66 -1.52
C LYS A 276 12.19 -12.61 -0.47
N ARG A 277 13.10 -13.22 0.26
CA ARG A 277 12.82 -14.01 1.47
C ARG A 277 13.27 -13.24 2.69
N LEU A 278 12.34 -12.92 3.57
CA LEU A 278 12.56 -12.19 4.81
C LEU A 278 12.38 -13.14 5.99
N VAL A 279 13.31 -13.08 6.94
CA VAL A 279 13.22 -13.87 8.18
C VAL A 279 12.66 -12.99 9.29
N TYR A 280 11.53 -13.37 9.83
CA TYR A 280 10.86 -12.70 10.94
C TYR A 280 11.09 -13.48 12.24
N PRO A 281 11.96 -13.01 13.14
CA PRO A 281 12.07 -13.54 14.48
C PRO A 281 10.83 -13.19 15.32
N ALA A 282 10.71 -13.81 16.50
CA ALA A 282 9.54 -13.70 17.36
C ALA A 282 9.11 -12.24 17.67
N GLU A 283 10.09 -11.39 17.89
CA GLU A 283 9.90 -9.96 18.21
C GLU A 283 9.30 -9.16 17.06
N ASN A 284 9.55 -9.55 15.82
CA ASN A 284 9.07 -8.86 14.62
C ASN A 284 7.74 -9.40 14.08
N LEU A 285 7.20 -10.51 14.63
CA LEU A 285 5.92 -11.08 14.18
C LEU A 285 4.74 -10.11 14.35
N GLY A 286 4.82 -9.19 15.33
CA GLY A 286 3.83 -8.14 15.52
C GLY A 286 3.75 -7.12 14.38
N GLU A 287 4.74 -7.10 13.49
CA GLU A 287 4.79 -6.24 12.32
C GLU A 287 4.01 -6.82 11.12
N LEU A 288 3.52 -8.05 11.21
CA LEU A 288 2.76 -8.73 10.18
C LEU A 288 1.28 -8.85 10.55
N GLU A 289 0.42 -8.71 9.56
CA GLU A 289 -1.02 -9.02 9.64
C GLU A 289 -1.42 -10.01 8.55
N ILE A 290 -2.44 -10.84 8.83
CA ILE A 290 -3.11 -11.66 7.80
C ILE A 290 -3.73 -10.71 6.77
N ALA A 291 -3.59 -10.99 5.49
CA ALA A 291 -3.85 -10.05 4.41
C ALA A 291 -4.67 -10.60 3.23
N TYR A 292 -5.52 -11.59 3.45
CA TYR A 292 -6.52 -11.99 2.44
C TYR A 292 -7.48 -10.81 2.16
N ALA A 293 -7.83 -10.06 3.22
CA ALA A 293 -8.56 -8.80 3.15
C ALA A 293 -7.76 -7.67 3.81
N ILE A 294 -7.67 -6.51 3.15
CA ILE A 294 -7.00 -5.30 3.64
C ILE A 294 -7.95 -4.11 3.56
N THR A 295 -7.67 -3.04 4.30
CA THR A 295 -8.46 -1.81 4.15
C THR A 295 -8.08 -1.07 2.87
N VAL A 296 -9.04 -0.31 2.30
CA VAL A 296 -8.79 0.52 1.12
C VAL A 296 -7.62 1.48 1.34
N HIS A 297 -7.49 2.09 2.52
CA HIS A 297 -6.34 2.94 2.85
C HIS A 297 -4.99 2.19 2.78
N LYS A 298 -4.96 0.93 3.19
CA LYS A 298 -3.73 0.11 3.09
C LYS A 298 -3.42 -0.33 1.67
N SER A 299 -4.38 -0.23 0.75
CA SER A 299 -4.17 -0.53 -0.67
C SER A 299 -3.59 0.65 -1.46
N GLN A 300 -3.55 1.86 -0.90
CA GLN A 300 -2.92 3.00 -1.56
C GLN A 300 -1.44 2.70 -1.83
N GLY A 301 -0.98 3.04 -3.04
CA GLY A 301 0.36 2.69 -3.51
C GLY A 301 0.56 1.21 -3.88
N LEU A 302 -0.50 0.36 -3.79
CA LEU A 302 -0.50 -0.99 -4.37
C LEU A 302 -0.90 -0.89 -5.84
N SER A 303 -0.13 -1.50 -6.74
CA SER A 303 -0.59 -1.76 -8.10
C SER A 303 -1.43 -3.04 -8.09
N LEU A 304 -2.74 -2.90 -7.99
CA LEU A 304 -3.67 -4.05 -7.95
C LEU A 304 -4.19 -4.45 -9.32
N ILE A 305 -3.98 -3.62 -10.35
CA ILE A 305 -4.45 -3.86 -11.72
C ILE A 305 -3.24 -4.02 -12.63
N HIS A 306 -2.60 -5.18 -12.62
CA HIS A 306 -1.55 -5.52 -13.58
C HIS A 306 -2.08 -5.88 -14.97
N ILE A 307 -3.39 -6.04 -15.12
CA ILE A 307 -4.01 -6.56 -16.35
C ILE A 307 -4.21 -5.47 -17.41
N SER A 308 -4.20 -4.19 -17.05
CA SER A 308 -4.53 -3.10 -17.96
C SER A 308 -3.36 -2.22 -18.40
N GLU A 309 -2.16 -2.39 -17.83
CA GLU A 309 -0.97 -1.70 -18.33
C GLU A 309 -0.06 -2.71 -19.04
N PRO A 310 -0.02 -2.73 -20.39
CA PRO A 310 1.07 -3.38 -21.08
C PRO A 310 2.35 -2.57 -20.75
N THR A 311 3.15 -3.05 -19.82
CA THR A 311 4.54 -2.64 -19.69
C THR A 311 5.28 -3.07 -20.94
N ARG A 312 5.17 -2.28 -22.01
CA ARG A 312 6.18 -2.30 -23.05
C ARG A 312 7.31 -1.39 -22.58
N PRO A 313 8.53 -1.91 -22.44
CA PRO A 313 9.68 -1.05 -22.31
C PRO A 313 9.74 -0.17 -23.56
N ILE A 314 9.82 1.10 -23.31
CA ILE A 314 10.17 2.09 -24.35
C ILE A 314 11.64 1.88 -24.68
#